data_328674c583c07d87b244deea6e147d65
#
_entry.id   328674c583c07d87b244deea6e147d65
#
_cell.length_a   1.000
_cell.length_b   1.000
_cell.length_c   1.000
_cell.angle_alpha   90.00
_cell.angle_beta   90.00
_cell.angle_gamma   90.00
#
_symmetry.space_group_name_H-M   'P 1'
#
loop_
_entity.id
_entity.type
_entity.pdbx_description
1 polymer ?
#
loop_
_entity_poly.entity_id
_entity_poly.type
_entity_poly.pdbx_seq_one_letter_code
_entity_poly.pdbx_strand_id
1 'polypeptide(L)'
;DNPSELRKILETVSSVKDDPYATITEVYIKGFASPEGTYKHNTYLAEHRAKALIEYVKGLYHFEQARFTVDFEPEDWAGLEKRVENSSLADKEELLAIIRADEPKDYDRREAKLKALNGGASYRVLLRDIYPALRHSDYAVRYTIRSFTVEEARELIYSDPRQLSLNEMFQ
;
A
#
# COMPACT_ATOMS: atom_id res chain seq x y z
N ASP A 1 1.57 10.38 8.55
CA ASP A 1 0.15 10.71 8.67
C ASP A 1 -0.38 11.08 7.28
N ASN A 2 -1.13 10.21 6.66
CA ASN A 2 -1.60 10.46 5.30
C ASN A 2 -3.13 10.41 5.23
N PRO A 3 -3.81 11.55 5.51
CA PRO A 3 -5.26 11.63 5.47
C PRO A 3 -5.86 11.23 4.11
N SER A 4 -5.09 11.37 3.03
CA SER A 4 -5.53 11.00 1.69
C SER A 4 -5.57 9.49 1.48
N GLU A 5 -4.62 8.73 2.03
CA GLU A 5 -4.61 7.26 1.98
C GLU A 5 -5.76 6.69 2.81
N LEU A 6 -5.92 7.21 4.03
CA LEU A 6 -7.03 6.82 4.88
C LEU A 6 -8.38 7.06 4.18
N ARG A 7 -8.57 8.22 3.56
CA ARG A 7 -9.78 8.53 2.81
C ARG A 7 -10.04 7.53 1.70
N LYS A 8 -9.03 7.19 0.91
CA LYS A 8 -9.16 6.20 -0.18
C LYS A 8 -9.57 4.82 0.33
N ILE A 9 -9.00 4.36 1.45
CA ILE A 9 -9.40 3.09 2.08
C ILE A 9 -10.88 3.15 2.48
N LEU A 10 -11.29 4.21 3.17
CA LEU A 10 -12.66 4.37 3.64
C LEU A 10 -13.66 4.46 2.47
N GLU A 11 -13.34 5.20 1.42
CA GLU A 11 -14.16 5.29 0.21
C GLU A 11 -14.29 3.93 -0.48
N THR A 12 -13.18 3.17 -0.59
CA THR A 12 -13.20 1.83 -1.18
C THR A 12 -14.04 0.85 -0.34
N VAL A 13 -13.84 0.84 0.98
CA VAL A 13 -14.60 -0.01 1.88
C VAL A 13 -16.08 0.34 1.86
N SER A 14 -16.44 1.64 1.92
CA SER A 14 -17.84 2.08 1.84
C SER A 14 -18.49 1.67 0.53
N SER A 15 -17.83 1.86 -0.60
CA SER A 15 -18.40 1.53 -1.92
C SER A 15 -18.76 0.06 -2.05
N VAL A 16 -17.92 -0.84 -1.48
CA VAL A 16 -18.19 -2.28 -1.49
C VAL A 16 -19.22 -2.66 -0.43
N LYS A 17 -19.16 -2.06 0.77
CA LYS A 17 -20.09 -2.36 1.86
C LYS A 17 -21.53 -1.95 1.54
N ASP A 18 -21.69 -0.85 0.81
CA ASP A 18 -23.00 -0.31 0.46
C ASP A 18 -23.63 -1.05 -0.74
N ASP A 19 -22.87 -1.94 -1.40
CA ASP A 19 -23.39 -2.84 -2.43
C ASP A 19 -24.10 -4.05 -1.77
N PRO A 20 -25.43 -4.21 -1.96
CA PRO A 20 -26.20 -5.30 -1.34
C PRO A 20 -25.84 -6.69 -1.86
N TYR A 21 -25.11 -6.77 -2.95
CA TYR A 21 -24.66 -8.02 -3.58
C TYR A 21 -23.22 -8.40 -3.22
N ALA A 22 -22.46 -7.47 -2.63
CA ALA A 22 -21.07 -7.67 -2.26
C ALA A 22 -20.91 -8.06 -0.79
N THR A 23 -19.99 -8.98 -0.52
CA THR A 23 -19.55 -9.33 0.84
C THR A 23 -18.04 -9.19 0.94
N ILE A 24 -17.57 -8.29 1.78
CA ILE A 24 -16.13 -8.12 2.04
C ILE A 24 -15.60 -9.35 2.76
N THR A 25 -14.60 -10.00 2.17
CA THR A 25 -13.97 -11.22 2.69
C THR A 25 -12.62 -10.95 3.34
N GLU A 26 -11.90 -9.90 2.90
CA GLU A 26 -10.62 -9.52 3.48
C GLU A 26 -10.35 -8.02 3.32
N VAL A 27 -9.80 -7.43 4.38
CA VAL A 27 -9.14 -6.12 4.34
C VAL A 27 -7.67 -6.35 4.66
N TYR A 28 -6.80 -6.12 3.68
CA TYR A 28 -5.35 -6.23 3.78
C TYR A 28 -4.73 -4.85 3.85
N ILE A 29 -3.80 -4.64 4.77
CA ILE A 29 -3.04 -3.40 4.90
C ILE A 29 -1.56 -3.74 5.06
N LYS A 30 -0.70 -3.10 4.27
CA LYS A 30 0.76 -3.17 4.39
C LYS A 30 1.33 -1.78 4.68
N GLY A 31 2.00 -1.63 5.81
CA GLY A 31 2.69 -0.40 6.18
C GLY A 31 4.14 -0.37 5.71
N PHE A 32 4.61 0.80 5.28
CA PHE A 32 5.98 1.00 4.82
C PHE A 32 6.68 2.06 5.67
N ALA A 33 7.98 1.87 5.91
CA ALA A 33 8.85 2.92 6.43
C ALA A 33 9.96 3.23 5.41
N SER A 34 10.55 4.41 5.54
CA SER A 34 11.71 4.80 4.72
C SER A 34 12.98 4.23 5.31
N PRO A 35 14.03 3.98 4.47
CA PRO A 35 15.35 3.56 4.93
C PRO A 35 16.09 4.68 5.68
N GLU A 36 15.52 5.16 6.77
CA GLU A 36 16.05 6.21 7.62
C GLU A 36 16.09 5.74 9.07
N GLY A 37 17.29 5.67 9.64
CA GLY A 37 17.48 5.13 10.98
C GLY A 37 17.77 3.63 10.96
N THR A 38 17.64 2.97 12.10
CA THR A 38 17.96 1.54 12.19
C THR A 38 16.83 0.68 11.67
N TYR A 39 17.18 -0.44 11.03
CA TYR A 39 16.20 -1.42 10.55
C TYR A 39 15.23 -1.87 11.65
N LYS A 40 15.73 -2.07 12.89
CA LYS A 40 14.88 -2.42 14.03
C LYS A 40 13.83 -1.35 14.36
N HIS A 41 14.21 -0.07 14.30
CA HIS A 41 13.28 1.03 14.55
C HIS A 41 12.26 1.15 13.43
N ASN A 42 12.68 0.99 12.19
CA ASN A 42 11.82 1.02 11.01
C ASN A 42 10.82 -0.14 11.01
N THR A 43 11.22 -1.34 11.45
CA THR A 43 10.31 -2.47 11.69
C THR A 43 9.19 -2.08 12.65
N TYR A 44 9.55 -1.51 13.80
CA TYR A 44 8.55 -1.04 14.77
C TYR A 44 7.59 -0.01 14.16
N LEU A 45 8.11 0.99 13.44
CA LEU A 45 7.28 2.05 12.84
C LEU A 45 6.33 1.53 11.77
N ALA A 46 6.82 0.68 10.85
CA ALA A 46 6.01 0.12 9.77
C ALA A 46 4.90 -0.77 10.30
N GLU A 47 5.21 -1.66 11.25
CA GLU A 47 4.25 -2.54 11.90
C GLU A 47 3.17 -1.76 12.65
N HIS A 48 3.57 -0.79 13.48
CA HIS A 48 2.62 0.00 14.27
C HIS A 48 1.73 0.88 13.39
N ARG A 49 2.26 1.42 12.31
CA ARG A 49 1.47 2.18 11.32
C ARG A 49 0.38 1.32 10.70
N ALA A 50 0.73 0.12 10.23
CA ALA A 50 -0.23 -0.80 9.64
C ALA A 50 -1.28 -1.27 10.65
N LYS A 51 -0.87 -1.61 11.88
CA LYS A 51 -1.78 -2.00 12.96
C LYS A 51 -2.74 -0.88 13.35
N ALA A 52 -2.25 0.34 13.52
CA ALA A 52 -3.10 1.48 13.87
C ALA A 52 -4.15 1.75 12.79
N LEU A 53 -3.77 1.62 11.52
CA LEU A 53 -4.69 1.83 10.41
C LEU A 53 -5.79 0.75 10.36
N ILE A 54 -5.42 -0.53 10.56
CA ILE A 54 -6.41 -1.61 10.54
C ILE A 54 -7.36 -1.53 11.73
N GLU A 55 -6.87 -1.17 12.93
CA GLU A 55 -7.73 -0.97 14.10
C GLU A 55 -8.70 0.21 13.91
N TYR A 56 -8.26 1.26 13.22
CA TYR A 56 -9.14 2.36 12.86
C TYR A 56 -10.25 1.91 11.91
N VAL A 57 -9.92 1.13 10.86
CA VAL A 57 -10.92 0.58 9.93
C VAL A 57 -11.90 -0.35 10.64
N LYS A 58 -11.41 -1.23 11.52
CA LYS A 58 -12.27 -2.10 12.36
C LYS A 58 -13.20 -1.31 13.27
N GLY A 59 -12.75 -0.19 13.81
CA GLY A 59 -13.56 0.67 14.67
C GLY A 59 -14.73 1.35 13.93
N LEU A 60 -14.56 1.61 12.63
CA LEU A 60 -15.58 2.26 11.80
C LEU A 60 -16.54 1.26 11.16
N TYR A 61 -16.08 0.06 10.84
CA TYR A 61 -16.84 -0.93 10.09
C TYR A 61 -16.86 -2.27 10.82
N HIS A 62 -18.06 -2.80 11.06
CA HIS A 62 -18.26 -4.14 11.57
C HIS A 62 -18.47 -5.09 10.39
N PHE A 63 -17.52 -5.99 10.19
CA PHE A 63 -17.60 -7.04 9.18
C PHE A 63 -17.64 -8.40 9.91
N GLU A 64 -18.78 -9.10 9.84
CA GLU A 64 -18.95 -10.37 10.57
C GLU A 64 -18.00 -11.47 10.08
N GLN A 65 -17.62 -11.46 8.81
CA GLN A 65 -16.87 -12.55 8.18
C GLN A 65 -15.56 -12.11 7.53
N ALA A 66 -15.22 -10.81 7.57
CA ALA A 66 -14.01 -10.32 6.92
C ALA A 66 -12.75 -10.65 7.73
N ARG A 67 -11.73 -11.19 7.05
CA ARG A 67 -10.40 -11.32 7.61
C ARG A 67 -9.65 -9.99 7.51
N PHE A 68 -8.98 -9.62 8.58
CA PHE A 68 -8.09 -8.47 8.61
C PHE A 68 -6.64 -8.96 8.63
N THR A 69 -5.90 -8.61 7.60
CA THR A 69 -4.50 -9.01 7.43
C THR A 69 -3.60 -7.78 7.48
N VAL A 70 -2.59 -7.83 8.34
CA VAL A 70 -1.57 -6.78 8.48
C VAL A 70 -0.24 -7.31 8.00
N ASP A 71 0.43 -6.54 7.16
CA ASP A 71 1.80 -6.76 6.73
C ASP A 71 2.61 -5.46 6.87
N PHE A 72 3.91 -5.55 6.81
CA PHE A 72 4.77 -4.36 6.89
C PHE A 72 6.11 -4.58 6.17
N GLU A 73 6.62 -3.49 5.62
CA GLU A 73 7.95 -3.42 5.02
C GLU A 73 8.78 -2.42 5.84
N PRO A 74 9.79 -2.88 6.58
CA PRO A 74 10.59 -2.04 7.44
C PRO A 74 11.31 -0.91 6.71
N GLU A 75 11.73 -1.17 5.47
CA GLU A 75 12.44 -0.22 4.63
C GLU A 75 12.09 -0.43 3.18
N ASP A 76 11.40 0.54 2.59
CA ASP A 76 10.94 0.49 1.20
C ASP A 76 12.09 0.78 0.21
N TRP A 77 13.04 -0.17 0.13
CA TRP A 77 14.16 -0.09 -0.81
C TRP A 77 13.72 -0.15 -2.26
N ALA A 78 12.68 -0.92 -2.57
CA ALA A 78 12.12 -1.02 -3.91
C ALA A 78 11.46 0.30 -4.35
N GLY A 79 10.72 0.94 -3.46
CA GLY A 79 10.15 2.26 -3.71
C GLY A 79 11.24 3.34 -3.82
N LEU A 80 12.30 3.26 -3.03
CA LEU A 80 13.46 4.15 -3.14
C LEU A 80 14.12 4.00 -4.51
N GLU A 81 14.42 2.77 -4.92
CA GLU A 81 15.02 2.48 -6.23
C GLU A 81 14.19 3.10 -7.36
N LYS A 82 12.90 2.79 -7.41
CA LYS A 82 11.99 3.31 -8.43
C LYS A 82 11.95 4.83 -8.49
N ARG A 83 11.95 5.49 -7.33
CA ARG A 83 11.91 6.96 -7.27
C ARG A 83 13.22 7.59 -7.69
N VAL A 84 14.36 7.02 -7.29
CA VAL A 84 15.68 7.49 -7.73
C VAL A 84 15.85 7.26 -9.23
N GLU A 85 15.42 6.11 -9.76
CA GLU A 85 15.49 5.81 -11.20
C GLU A 85 14.70 6.81 -12.05
N ASN A 86 13.52 7.25 -11.58
CA ASN A 86 12.68 8.24 -12.25
C ASN A 86 13.03 9.69 -11.90
N SER A 87 14.07 9.94 -11.13
CA SER A 87 14.50 11.29 -10.74
C SER A 87 15.46 11.90 -11.74
N SER A 88 15.68 13.21 -11.62
CA SER A 88 16.70 13.97 -12.34
C SER A 88 17.94 14.27 -11.49
N LEU A 89 18.20 13.45 -10.46
CA LEU A 89 19.37 13.64 -9.58
C LEU A 89 20.66 13.46 -10.37
N ALA A 90 21.62 14.35 -10.17
CA ALA A 90 22.89 14.32 -10.89
C ALA A 90 23.75 13.09 -10.54
N ASP A 91 23.61 12.58 -9.32
CA ASP A 91 24.31 11.42 -8.76
C ASP A 91 23.42 10.15 -8.74
N LYS A 92 22.44 10.10 -9.64
CA LYS A 92 21.47 9.01 -9.73
C LYS A 92 22.13 7.64 -9.89
N GLU A 93 23.14 7.52 -10.74
CA GLU A 93 23.80 6.24 -11.01
C GLU A 93 24.59 5.72 -9.80
N GLU A 94 25.25 6.61 -9.04
CA GLU A 94 25.94 6.24 -7.81
C GLU A 94 24.94 5.82 -6.72
N LEU A 95 23.83 6.54 -6.59
CA LEU A 95 22.74 6.17 -5.67
C LEU A 95 22.15 4.79 -6.03
N LEU A 96 21.84 4.54 -7.30
CA LEU A 96 21.32 3.26 -7.76
C LEU A 96 22.31 2.11 -7.55
N ALA A 97 23.60 2.35 -7.73
CA ALA A 97 24.64 1.36 -7.47
C ALA A 97 24.66 0.93 -5.98
N ILE A 98 24.43 1.85 -5.06
CA ILE A 98 24.34 1.53 -3.62
C ILE A 98 23.02 0.81 -3.30
N ILE A 99 21.90 1.29 -3.86
CA ILE A 99 20.56 0.75 -3.61
C ILE A 99 20.44 -0.69 -4.13
N ARG A 100 20.99 -0.97 -5.31
CA ARG A 100 20.94 -2.27 -5.99
C ARG A 100 22.03 -3.25 -5.52
N ALA A 101 22.95 -2.82 -4.67
CA ALA A 101 24.03 -3.70 -4.23
C ALA A 101 23.48 -4.93 -3.49
N ASP A 102 23.87 -6.12 -3.98
CA ASP A 102 23.47 -7.40 -3.38
C ASP A 102 24.14 -7.67 -2.03
N GLU A 103 25.25 -7.01 -1.75
CA GLU A 103 26.06 -7.21 -0.56
C GLU A 103 26.34 -5.87 0.17
N PRO A 104 26.33 -5.91 1.50
CA PRO A 104 25.76 -6.95 2.36
C PRO A 104 24.24 -6.78 2.51
N LYS A 105 23.52 -7.85 2.88
CA LYS A 105 22.09 -7.78 3.30
C LYS A 105 21.89 -7.01 4.62
N ASP A 106 22.87 -6.23 5.00
CA ASP A 106 22.86 -5.33 6.15
C ASP A 106 22.35 -3.96 5.66
N TYR A 107 21.09 -3.73 5.86
CA TYR A 107 20.42 -2.50 5.45
C TYR A 107 21.00 -1.26 6.15
N ASP A 108 21.40 -1.36 7.42
CA ASP A 108 22.03 -0.25 8.15
C ASP A 108 23.38 0.15 7.50
N ARG A 109 24.15 -0.82 7.00
CA ARG A 109 25.39 -0.53 6.24
C ARG A 109 25.10 0.07 4.87
N ARG A 110 24.04 -0.37 4.21
CA ARG A 110 23.61 0.23 2.93
C ARG A 110 23.21 1.69 3.13
N GLU A 111 22.43 1.98 4.17
CA GLU A 111 22.09 3.34 4.54
C GLU A 111 23.33 4.18 4.87
N ALA A 112 24.30 3.62 5.59
CA ALA A 112 25.54 4.31 5.90
C ALA A 112 26.33 4.72 4.63
N LYS A 113 26.32 3.88 3.58
CA LYS A 113 26.90 4.24 2.27
C LYS A 113 26.17 5.41 1.61
N LEU A 114 24.82 5.42 1.65
CA LEU A 114 24.04 6.54 1.15
C LEU A 114 24.36 7.84 1.91
N LYS A 115 24.50 7.75 3.23
CA LYS A 115 24.88 8.89 4.09
C LYS A 115 26.26 9.45 3.78
N ALA A 116 27.20 8.60 3.37
CA ALA A 116 28.56 9.00 3.05
C ALA A 116 28.73 9.58 1.64
N LEU A 117 27.81 9.25 0.72
CA LEU A 117 27.92 9.67 -0.68
C LEU A 117 27.94 11.21 -0.80
N ASN A 118 28.90 11.72 -1.55
CA ASN A 118 29.10 13.17 -1.80
C ASN A 118 29.11 14.02 -0.51
N GLY A 119 29.74 13.51 0.57
CA GLY A 119 29.79 14.18 1.87
C GLY A 119 28.39 14.38 2.49
N GLY A 120 27.46 13.53 2.19
CA GLY A 120 26.08 13.57 2.69
C GLY A 120 25.15 14.52 1.93
N ALA A 121 25.60 15.14 0.85
CA ALA A 121 24.75 16.04 0.06
C ALA A 121 23.60 15.27 -0.60
N SER A 122 23.90 14.14 -1.23
CA SER A 122 22.91 13.24 -1.86
C SER A 122 21.87 12.75 -0.86
N TYR A 123 22.31 12.32 0.31
CA TYR A 123 21.43 11.83 1.36
C TYR A 123 20.44 12.90 1.87
N ARG A 124 20.90 14.16 2.00
CA ARG A 124 20.00 15.27 2.37
C ARG A 124 18.89 15.50 1.33
N VAL A 125 19.19 15.32 0.05
CA VAL A 125 18.17 15.39 -1.01
C VAL A 125 17.19 14.23 -0.90
N LEU A 126 17.67 12.99 -0.67
CA LEU A 126 16.78 11.83 -0.45
C LEU A 126 15.83 12.06 0.73
N LEU A 127 16.34 12.56 1.86
CA LEU A 127 15.54 12.84 3.07
C LEU A 127 14.44 13.87 2.82
N ARG A 128 14.75 14.92 2.04
CA ARG A 128 13.82 16.02 1.79
C ARG A 128 12.78 15.67 0.73
N ASP A 129 13.19 15.06 -0.38
CA ASP A 129 12.39 14.99 -1.59
C ASP A 129 11.81 13.58 -1.88
N ILE A 130 12.47 12.52 -1.39
CA ILE A 130 12.12 11.14 -1.73
C ILE A 130 11.56 10.36 -0.54
N TYR A 131 12.24 10.38 0.60
CA TYR A 131 11.86 9.57 1.76
C TYR A 131 10.46 9.87 2.33
N PRO A 132 9.93 11.10 2.31
CA PRO A 132 8.55 11.33 2.77
C PRO A 132 7.52 10.48 2.05
N ALA A 133 7.73 10.22 0.75
CA ALA A 133 6.82 9.43 -0.07
C ALA A 133 6.99 7.91 0.08
N LEU A 134 8.05 7.44 0.76
CA LEU A 134 8.24 6.02 1.11
C LEU A 134 7.52 5.63 2.40
N ARG A 135 7.04 6.61 3.16
CA ARG A 135 6.29 6.41 4.42
C ARG A 135 4.80 6.36 4.11
N HIS A 136 4.35 5.26 3.54
CA HIS A 136 2.97 5.07 3.09
C HIS A 136 2.39 3.76 3.59
N SER A 137 1.14 3.51 3.25
CA SER A 137 0.48 2.22 3.46
C SER A 137 -0.26 1.82 2.19
N ASP A 138 -0.06 0.58 1.77
CA ASP A 138 -0.85 -0.05 0.74
C ASP A 138 -2.03 -0.77 1.36
N TYR A 139 -3.12 -0.89 0.62
CA TYR A 139 -4.29 -1.62 1.05
C TYR A 139 -4.94 -2.38 -0.10
N ALA A 140 -5.63 -3.46 0.25
CA ALA A 140 -6.50 -4.19 -0.66
C ALA A 140 -7.78 -4.61 0.08
N VAL A 141 -8.91 -4.43 -0.58
CA VAL A 141 -10.20 -4.93 -0.12
C VAL A 141 -10.61 -6.05 -1.06
N ARG A 142 -10.77 -7.27 -0.52
CA ARG A 142 -11.27 -8.42 -1.27
C ARG A 142 -12.72 -8.66 -0.90
N TYR A 143 -13.52 -8.94 -1.88
CA TYR A 143 -14.94 -9.19 -1.72
C TYR A 143 -15.42 -10.24 -2.70
N THR A 144 -16.56 -10.83 -2.40
CA THR A 144 -17.30 -11.72 -3.30
C THR A 144 -18.62 -11.05 -3.67
N ILE A 145 -19.04 -11.23 -4.90
CA ILE A 145 -20.38 -10.85 -5.35
C ILE A 145 -21.18 -12.14 -5.46
N ARG A 146 -22.38 -12.18 -4.87
CA ARG A 146 -23.28 -13.31 -5.04
C ARG A 146 -23.86 -13.30 -6.45
N SER A 147 -24.16 -14.47 -6.97
CA SER A 147 -24.88 -14.58 -8.25
C SER A 147 -26.26 -13.95 -8.14
N PHE A 148 -26.69 -13.33 -9.22
CA PHE A 148 -28.02 -12.75 -9.33
C PHE A 148 -29.04 -13.80 -9.66
N THR A 149 -30.28 -13.64 -9.14
CA THR A 149 -31.43 -14.42 -9.63
C THR A 149 -31.79 -13.95 -11.05
N VAL A 150 -32.56 -14.74 -11.77
CA VAL A 150 -33.01 -14.38 -13.13
C VAL A 150 -33.84 -13.08 -13.12
N GLU A 151 -34.64 -12.88 -12.09
CA GLU A 151 -35.42 -11.65 -11.90
C GLU A 151 -34.51 -10.42 -11.68
N GLU A 152 -33.54 -10.52 -10.78
CA GLU A 152 -32.57 -9.47 -10.53
C GLU A 152 -31.73 -9.17 -11.78
N ALA A 153 -31.29 -10.19 -12.50
CA ALA A 153 -30.53 -10.03 -13.73
C ALA A 153 -31.32 -9.28 -14.80
N ARG A 154 -32.62 -9.55 -14.94
CA ARG A 154 -33.50 -8.82 -15.85
C ARG A 154 -33.65 -7.36 -15.54
N GLU A 155 -33.71 -6.98 -14.27
CA GLU A 155 -33.74 -5.58 -13.85
C GLU A 155 -32.38 -4.89 -14.09
N LEU A 156 -31.29 -5.58 -13.79
CA LEU A 156 -29.94 -5.06 -13.94
C LEU A 156 -29.52 -4.85 -15.41
N ILE A 157 -30.02 -5.67 -16.35
CA ILE A 157 -29.77 -5.48 -17.78
C ILE A 157 -30.16 -4.05 -18.24
N TYR A 158 -31.22 -3.50 -17.66
CA TYR A 158 -31.70 -2.17 -18.03
C TYR A 158 -31.16 -1.03 -17.16
N SER A 159 -30.76 -1.32 -15.92
CA SER A 159 -30.30 -0.31 -14.96
C SER A 159 -28.77 -0.16 -14.92
N ASP A 160 -28.04 -1.26 -14.75
CA ASP A 160 -26.57 -1.29 -14.75
C ASP A 160 -26.01 -2.64 -15.22
N PRO A 161 -25.98 -2.91 -16.53
CA PRO A 161 -25.57 -4.21 -17.08
C PRO A 161 -24.11 -4.57 -16.81
N ARG A 162 -23.28 -3.62 -16.36
CA ARG A 162 -21.86 -3.86 -16.03
C ARG A 162 -21.67 -4.73 -14.80
N GLN A 163 -22.69 -4.90 -13.97
CA GLN A 163 -22.66 -5.78 -12.81
C GLN A 163 -22.88 -7.25 -13.17
N LEU A 164 -23.41 -7.54 -14.35
CA LEU A 164 -23.73 -8.90 -14.80
C LEU A 164 -22.53 -9.57 -15.48
N SER A 165 -22.29 -10.82 -15.14
CA SER A 165 -21.42 -11.70 -15.93
C SER A 165 -22.07 -12.05 -17.28
N LEU A 166 -21.26 -12.45 -18.27
CA LEU A 166 -21.79 -12.92 -19.56
C LEU A 166 -22.81 -14.06 -19.39
N ASN A 167 -22.58 -14.98 -18.44
CA ASN A 167 -23.51 -16.09 -18.21
C ASN A 167 -24.86 -15.60 -17.65
N GLU A 168 -24.89 -14.58 -16.81
CA GLU A 168 -26.10 -13.99 -16.25
C GLU A 168 -26.86 -13.13 -17.26
N MET A 169 -26.20 -12.62 -18.28
CA MET A 169 -26.84 -11.89 -19.39
C MET A 169 -27.60 -12.80 -20.38
N PHE A 170 -27.27 -14.10 -20.42
CA PHE A 170 -27.83 -15.06 -21.35
C PHE A 170 -28.84 -16.06 -20.70
N GLN A 171 -29.16 -15.90 -19.43
CA GLN A 171 -30.20 -16.64 -18.73
C GLN A 171 -31.58 -15.93 -18.80
#